data_2467d94feec77f1cc6a03eaa682f30d2
#
_entry.id   2467d94feec77f1cc6a03eaa682f30d2
#
_cell.length_a   1.000
_cell.length_b   1.000
_cell.length_c   1.000
_cell.angle_alpha   90.00
_cell.angle_beta   90.00
_cell.angle_gamma   90.00
#
_symmetry.space_group_name_H-M   'P 1'
#
loop_
_entity.id
_entity.type
_entity.pdbx_description
1 polymer ?
#
loop_
_entity_poly.entity_id
_entity_poly.type
_entity_poly.pdbx_seq_one_letter_code
_entity_poly.pdbx_strand_id
1 'polypeptide(L)'
;SPARHRRSAPVRDVLRGRPPYAGDVSRVSLHYEDTQAEIHKIVVGPVDNNVFVLRCRETGESVLIDAANEHEELLDLCRRLDVRKVLETHGHWDHIQAVPQVRDAGYEVGITGPDSAGLEAYDFVLEDDSVIEVGRLRLHTIFTPGHTPGSMCFLVEGSPVLFSGDTLFPGGPGNTSYPGGDFEQIIRSIDERLFSPLDAGTLVLPGHGDDTTSWAERPRLQEYVDRGW
;
A
#
# COMPACT_ATOMS: atom_id res chain seq x y z
N SER A 1 -16.94 5.78 -73.60
CA SER A 1 -15.76 5.69 -72.75
C SER A 1 -16.14 5.20 -71.40
N PRO A 2 -15.61 4.06 -70.88
CA PRO A 2 -16.00 3.52 -69.60
C PRO A 2 -15.08 4.02 -68.44
N ALA A 3 -15.73 4.35 -67.34
CA ALA A 3 -15.09 4.76 -66.12
C ALA A 3 -14.33 3.59 -65.42
N ARG A 4 -13.08 3.82 -65.11
CA ARG A 4 -12.25 2.86 -64.37
C ARG A 4 -12.53 2.92 -62.86
N HIS A 5 -13.06 1.84 -62.31
CA HIS A 5 -13.13 1.62 -60.88
C HIS A 5 -11.71 1.44 -60.33
N ARG A 6 -11.30 2.32 -59.41
CA ARG A 6 -10.14 2.11 -58.58
C ARG A 6 -10.53 1.22 -57.42
N ARG A 7 -9.96 0.05 -57.33
CA ARG A 7 -10.02 -0.85 -56.17
C ARG A 7 -9.15 -0.27 -55.08
N SER A 8 -9.73 -0.02 -53.92
CA SER A 8 -9.01 0.31 -52.68
C SER A 8 -8.22 -0.91 -52.19
N ALA A 9 -6.94 -0.71 -51.92
CA ALA A 9 -6.07 -1.71 -51.28
C ALA A 9 -6.47 -1.97 -49.82
N PRO A 10 -6.28 -3.19 -49.30
CA PRO A 10 -6.60 -3.48 -47.90
C PRO A 10 -5.62 -2.79 -46.96
N VAL A 11 -6.17 -2.19 -45.90
CA VAL A 11 -5.42 -1.63 -44.80
C VAL A 11 -4.65 -2.78 -44.12
N ARG A 12 -3.33 -2.69 -44.16
CA ARG A 12 -2.45 -3.63 -43.47
C ARG A 12 -2.70 -3.50 -41.95
N ASP A 13 -3.00 -4.62 -41.38
CA ASP A 13 -3.06 -4.86 -39.95
C ASP A 13 -1.74 -4.42 -39.28
N VAL A 14 -1.79 -3.32 -38.50
CA VAL A 14 -0.65 -2.85 -37.74
C VAL A 14 -0.51 -3.81 -36.59
N LEU A 15 0.48 -4.67 -36.67
CA LEU A 15 0.93 -5.56 -35.62
C LEU A 15 0.94 -4.80 -34.27
N ARG A 16 0.04 -5.19 -33.40
CA ARG A 16 0.09 -4.81 -31.98
C ARG A 16 1.38 -5.37 -31.40
N GLY A 17 2.40 -4.51 -31.34
CA GLY A 17 3.60 -4.80 -30.58
C GLY A 17 3.19 -5.06 -29.14
N ARG A 18 3.52 -6.23 -28.60
CA ARG A 18 3.52 -6.45 -27.15
C ARG A 18 4.40 -5.36 -26.54
N PRO A 19 3.95 -4.68 -25.45
CA PRO A 19 4.83 -3.80 -24.73
C PRO A 19 6.05 -4.60 -24.25
N PRO A 20 7.27 -4.02 -24.26
CA PRO A 20 8.50 -4.73 -23.99
C PRO A 20 8.71 -5.17 -22.53
N TYR A 21 7.77 -4.88 -21.63
CA TYR A 21 7.87 -5.20 -20.20
C TYR A 21 6.63 -5.97 -19.75
N ALA A 22 6.70 -7.29 -19.82
CA ALA A 22 5.85 -8.16 -19.01
C ALA A 22 6.62 -8.45 -17.72
N GLY A 23 6.34 -7.71 -16.66
CA GLY A 23 6.82 -8.05 -15.33
C GLY A 23 6.48 -9.50 -14.97
N ASP A 24 7.27 -10.12 -14.12
CA ASP A 24 7.06 -11.51 -13.72
C ASP A 24 5.77 -11.63 -12.89
N VAL A 25 4.70 -12.02 -13.58
CA VAL A 25 3.34 -12.19 -13.00
C VAL A 25 3.32 -13.21 -11.86
N SER A 26 4.36 -14.06 -11.76
CA SER A 26 4.46 -15.11 -10.74
C SER A 26 4.70 -14.56 -9.32
N ARG A 27 5.17 -13.31 -9.20
CA ARG A 27 5.47 -12.65 -7.92
C ARG A 27 4.24 -12.00 -7.26
N VAL A 28 3.17 -11.75 -8.01
CA VAL A 28 1.93 -11.15 -7.48
C VAL A 28 0.97 -12.25 -7.07
N SER A 29 0.53 -12.25 -5.82
CA SER A 29 -0.46 -13.19 -5.30
C SER A 29 -1.74 -12.49 -4.85
N LEU A 30 -2.89 -13.15 -5.06
CA LEU A 30 -4.10 -12.83 -4.31
C LEU A 30 -3.87 -13.28 -2.88
N HIS A 31 -3.76 -12.31 -1.97
CA HIS A 31 -3.32 -12.53 -0.59
C HIS A 31 -4.48 -12.67 0.40
N TYR A 32 -5.54 -11.92 0.16
CA TYR A 32 -6.78 -11.94 0.94
C TYR A 32 -7.97 -11.61 0.05
N GLU A 33 -9.12 -12.20 0.32
CA GLU A 33 -10.39 -11.80 -0.29
C GLU A 33 -11.57 -12.02 0.64
N ASP A 34 -12.58 -11.17 0.50
CA ASP A 34 -13.89 -11.35 1.09
C ASP A 34 -15.00 -10.93 0.11
N THR A 35 -16.20 -10.65 0.60
CA THR A 35 -17.34 -10.30 -0.26
C THR A 35 -17.19 -8.95 -0.95
N GLN A 36 -16.40 -8.03 -0.43
CA GLN A 36 -16.28 -6.66 -0.93
C GLN A 36 -14.88 -6.30 -1.45
N ALA A 37 -13.83 -6.94 -0.95
CA ALA A 37 -12.44 -6.58 -1.22
C ALA A 37 -11.60 -7.76 -1.70
N GLU A 38 -10.61 -7.44 -2.52
CA GLU A 38 -9.45 -8.28 -2.84
C GLU A 38 -8.19 -7.53 -2.44
N ILE A 39 -7.21 -8.24 -1.88
CA ILE A 39 -5.90 -7.69 -1.58
C ILE A 39 -4.86 -8.54 -2.30
N HIS A 40 -4.12 -7.89 -3.17
CA HIS A 40 -2.98 -8.49 -3.87
C HIS A 40 -1.68 -8.05 -3.20
N LYS A 41 -0.70 -8.95 -3.14
CA LYS A 41 0.61 -8.70 -2.53
C LYS A 41 1.72 -8.97 -3.53
N ILE A 42 2.72 -8.10 -3.54
CA ILE A 42 4.02 -8.32 -4.15
C ILE A 42 5.11 -7.94 -3.15
N VAL A 43 6.22 -8.70 -3.14
CA VAL A 43 7.40 -8.37 -2.33
C VAL A 43 8.45 -7.76 -3.24
N VAL A 44 8.96 -6.57 -2.89
CA VAL A 44 9.89 -5.79 -3.70
C VAL A 44 11.08 -5.26 -2.90
N GLY A 45 12.14 -4.93 -3.62
CA GLY A 45 13.31 -4.25 -3.07
C GLY A 45 14.26 -5.13 -2.27
N PRO A 46 15.40 -4.55 -1.85
CA PRO A 46 16.49 -5.30 -1.21
C PRO A 46 16.22 -5.68 0.25
N VAL A 47 15.15 -5.15 0.85
CA VAL A 47 14.76 -5.44 2.23
C VAL A 47 13.38 -6.10 2.34
N ASP A 48 12.91 -6.67 1.20
CA ASP A 48 11.68 -7.47 1.11
C ASP A 48 10.42 -6.71 1.59
N ASN A 49 10.21 -5.50 1.03
CA ASN A 49 9.02 -4.71 1.33
C ASN A 49 7.75 -5.38 0.80
N ASN A 50 6.76 -5.49 1.64
CA ASN A 50 5.41 -5.87 1.24
C ASN A 50 4.70 -4.67 0.61
N VAL A 51 4.33 -4.79 -0.64
CA VAL A 51 3.46 -3.84 -1.33
C VAL A 51 2.11 -4.48 -1.55
N PHE A 52 1.05 -3.76 -1.20
CA PHE A 52 -0.31 -4.27 -1.32
C PHE A 52 -1.13 -3.45 -2.31
N VAL A 53 -2.05 -4.10 -3.00
CA VAL A 53 -3.12 -3.45 -3.77
C VAL A 53 -4.45 -3.87 -3.18
N LEU A 54 -5.17 -2.91 -2.60
CA LEU A 54 -6.55 -3.07 -2.18
C LEU A 54 -7.47 -2.78 -3.35
N ARG A 55 -8.33 -3.73 -3.73
CA ARG A 55 -9.23 -3.63 -4.86
C ARG A 55 -10.68 -3.81 -4.43
N CYS A 56 -11.55 -2.91 -4.86
CA CYS A 56 -12.98 -3.03 -4.71
C CYS A 56 -13.53 -4.09 -5.69
N ARG A 57 -14.17 -5.14 -5.20
CA ARG A 57 -14.72 -6.20 -6.06
C ARG A 57 -15.89 -5.73 -6.92
N GLU A 58 -16.67 -4.75 -6.44
CA GLU A 58 -17.84 -4.25 -7.17
C GLU A 58 -17.43 -3.37 -8.36
N THR A 59 -16.47 -2.45 -8.17
CA THR A 59 -16.11 -1.46 -9.18
C THR A 59 -14.84 -1.81 -9.95
N GLY A 60 -13.94 -2.61 -9.36
CA GLY A 60 -12.62 -2.89 -9.86
C GLY A 60 -11.58 -1.81 -9.56
N GLU A 61 -11.97 -0.67 -9.01
CA GLU A 61 -11.03 0.40 -8.61
C GLU A 61 -10.15 -0.06 -7.46
N SER A 62 -8.90 0.40 -7.48
CA SER A 62 -7.89 -0.02 -6.51
C SER A 62 -7.02 1.12 -6.03
N VAL A 63 -6.34 0.87 -4.90
CA VAL A 63 -5.30 1.72 -4.33
C VAL A 63 -4.04 0.87 -4.07
N LEU A 64 -2.86 1.44 -4.33
CA LEU A 64 -1.57 0.85 -3.97
C LEU A 64 -1.16 1.37 -2.59
N ILE A 65 -0.67 0.48 -1.73
CA ILE A 65 -0.08 0.80 -0.43
C ILE A 65 1.44 0.62 -0.54
N ASP A 66 2.16 1.70 -0.39
CA ASP A 66 3.62 1.87 -0.49
C ASP A 66 4.19 1.65 -1.90
N ALA A 67 4.63 2.73 -2.55
CA ALA A 67 5.42 2.66 -3.78
C ALA A 67 6.90 2.42 -3.44
N ALA A 68 7.19 1.24 -2.87
CA ALA A 68 8.42 0.92 -2.18
C ALA A 68 9.64 0.81 -3.11
N ASN A 69 9.58 -0.02 -4.15
CA ASN A 69 10.71 -0.28 -5.05
C ASN A 69 10.24 -0.91 -6.37
N GLU A 70 11.17 -1.23 -7.28
CA GLU A 70 10.89 -1.95 -8.53
C GLU A 70 9.74 -1.31 -9.32
N HIS A 71 9.85 -0.01 -9.59
CA HIS A 71 8.78 0.82 -10.15
C HIS A 71 8.17 0.26 -11.45
N GLU A 72 8.94 -0.43 -12.29
CA GLU A 72 8.41 -1.03 -13.54
C GLU A 72 7.37 -2.12 -13.25
N GLU A 73 7.64 -2.97 -12.26
CA GLU A 73 6.70 -4.00 -11.80
C GLU A 73 5.47 -3.39 -11.11
N LEU A 74 5.67 -2.37 -10.27
CA LEU A 74 4.56 -1.66 -9.64
C LEU A 74 3.68 -0.95 -10.66
N LEU A 75 4.25 -0.30 -11.67
CA LEU A 75 3.49 0.34 -12.75
C LEU A 75 2.70 -0.67 -13.58
N ASP A 76 3.26 -1.85 -13.85
CA ASP A 76 2.52 -2.92 -14.51
C ASP A 76 1.35 -3.41 -13.65
N LEU A 77 1.60 -3.61 -12.35
CA LEU A 77 0.58 -3.99 -11.38
C LEU A 77 -0.55 -2.95 -11.29
N CYS A 78 -0.19 -1.66 -11.21
CA CYS A 78 -1.14 -0.56 -11.17
C CYS A 78 -2.07 -0.55 -12.38
N ARG A 79 -1.52 -0.75 -13.58
CA ARG A 79 -2.32 -0.81 -14.82
C ARG A 79 -3.27 -2.01 -14.84
N ARG A 80 -2.80 -3.19 -14.41
CA ARG A 80 -3.60 -4.42 -14.43
C ARG A 80 -4.74 -4.42 -13.42
N LEU A 81 -4.52 -3.80 -12.27
CA LEU A 81 -5.49 -3.78 -11.17
C LEU A 81 -6.28 -2.47 -11.06
N ASP A 82 -6.19 -1.58 -12.06
CA ASP A 82 -6.91 -0.30 -12.09
C ASP A 82 -6.67 0.57 -10.84
N VAL A 83 -5.40 0.68 -10.44
CA VAL A 83 -4.99 1.55 -9.33
C VAL A 83 -5.27 3.00 -9.70
N ARG A 84 -5.84 3.75 -8.77
CA ARG A 84 -6.18 5.18 -8.93
C ARG A 84 -5.28 6.09 -8.12
N LYS A 85 -4.85 5.63 -6.96
CA LYS A 85 -4.03 6.39 -6.01
C LYS A 85 -2.99 5.49 -5.37
N VAL A 86 -1.98 6.13 -4.80
CA VAL A 86 -0.94 5.49 -3.99
C VAL A 86 -0.96 6.14 -2.62
N LEU A 87 -0.93 5.34 -1.57
CA LEU A 87 -0.90 5.77 -0.18
C LEU A 87 0.38 5.25 0.47
N GLU A 88 1.20 6.17 0.97
CA GLU A 88 2.41 5.81 1.69
C GLU A 88 2.11 5.67 3.18
N THR A 89 2.52 4.56 3.78
CA THR A 89 2.37 4.32 5.22
C THR A 89 3.28 5.22 6.03
N HIS A 90 4.49 5.48 5.53
CA HIS A 90 5.47 6.37 6.15
C HIS A 90 6.61 6.72 5.18
N GLY A 91 7.52 7.61 5.61
CA GLY A 91 8.53 8.21 4.74
C GLY A 91 9.91 7.58 4.78
N HIS A 92 10.12 6.36 5.28
CA HIS A 92 11.42 5.69 5.17
C HIS A 92 11.76 5.38 3.72
N TRP A 93 13.06 5.47 3.42
CA TRP A 93 13.60 5.36 2.05
C TRP A 93 13.13 4.12 1.29
N ASP A 94 13.01 2.99 1.97
CA ASP A 94 12.64 1.71 1.36
C ASP A 94 11.15 1.62 1.02
N HIS A 95 10.29 2.46 1.61
CA HIS A 95 8.87 2.51 1.29
C HIS A 95 8.51 3.47 0.16
N ILE A 96 9.39 4.44 -0.16
CA ILE A 96 9.08 5.56 -1.07
C ILE A 96 9.95 5.63 -2.33
N GLN A 97 10.82 4.66 -2.58
CA GLN A 97 11.79 4.74 -3.69
C GLN A 97 11.16 4.81 -5.08
N ALA A 98 10.01 4.19 -5.28
CA ALA A 98 9.32 4.20 -6.58
C ALA A 98 8.35 5.37 -6.74
N VAL A 99 8.15 6.21 -5.71
CA VAL A 99 7.22 7.36 -5.75
C VAL A 99 7.48 8.30 -6.93
N PRO A 100 8.72 8.73 -7.25
CA PRO A 100 8.95 9.62 -8.38
C PRO A 100 8.43 9.04 -9.70
N GLN A 101 8.73 7.78 -10.00
CA GLN A 101 8.33 7.13 -11.26
C GLN A 101 6.83 6.86 -11.32
N VAL A 102 6.21 6.53 -10.19
CA VAL A 102 4.76 6.30 -10.09
C VAL A 102 4.01 7.62 -10.32
N ARG A 103 4.49 8.74 -9.77
CA ARG A 103 3.95 10.07 -10.02
C ARG A 103 4.15 10.52 -11.47
N ASP A 104 5.32 10.29 -12.05
CA ASP A 104 5.61 10.60 -13.45
C ASP A 104 4.68 9.83 -14.42
N ALA A 105 4.22 8.65 -14.01
CA ALA A 105 3.24 7.88 -14.74
C ALA A 105 1.78 8.37 -14.56
N GLY A 106 1.56 9.39 -13.71
CA GLY A 106 0.27 10.06 -13.52
C GLY A 106 -0.57 9.56 -12.35
N TYR A 107 0.00 8.76 -11.44
CA TYR A 107 -0.69 8.35 -10.21
C TYR A 107 -0.52 9.42 -9.12
N GLU A 108 -1.61 9.75 -8.44
CA GLU A 108 -1.56 10.64 -7.26
C GLU A 108 -1.03 9.88 -6.05
N VAL A 109 -0.06 10.49 -5.35
CA VAL A 109 0.58 9.92 -4.15
C VAL A 109 0.25 10.77 -2.93
N GLY A 110 -0.26 10.10 -1.89
CA GLY A 110 -0.53 10.68 -0.58
C GLY A 110 0.44 10.17 0.49
N ILE A 111 0.89 11.07 1.33
CA ILE A 111 1.74 10.82 2.50
C ILE A 111 1.38 11.80 3.61
N THR A 112 1.68 11.47 4.87
CA THR A 112 1.51 12.41 5.99
C THR A 112 2.52 13.56 5.91
N GLY A 113 2.12 14.74 6.41
CA GLY A 113 3.00 15.91 6.44
C GLY A 113 4.35 15.66 7.13
N PRO A 114 4.39 15.07 8.34
CA PRO A 114 5.65 14.81 9.04
C PRO A 114 6.62 13.91 8.27
N ASP A 115 6.13 12.99 7.45
CA ASP A 115 6.95 12.01 6.72
C ASP A 115 7.23 12.42 5.26
N SER A 116 6.70 13.54 4.81
CA SER A 116 6.87 14.00 3.42
C SER A 116 8.28 14.49 3.08
N ALA A 117 9.14 14.74 4.08
CA ALA A 117 10.47 15.31 3.87
C ALA A 117 11.42 14.46 3.02
N GLY A 118 11.15 13.15 2.90
CA GLY A 118 11.90 12.22 2.05
C GLY A 118 11.54 12.29 0.56
N LEU A 119 10.47 13.01 0.19
CA LEU A 119 9.96 13.13 -1.16
C LEU A 119 10.18 14.52 -1.73
N GLU A 120 10.64 14.62 -2.98
CA GLU A 120 10.69 15.90 -3.71
C GLU A 120 9.29 16.46 -3.97
N ALA A 121 8.31 15.58 -4.19
CA ALA A 121 6.93 15.95 -4.44
C ALA A 121 5.96 14.81 -4.10
N TYR A 122 4.78 15.19 -3.65
CA TYR A 122 3.61 14.35 -3.42
C TYR A 122 2.35 15.16 -3.80
N ASP A 123 1.18 14.50 -3.87
CA ASP A 123 0.00 15.15 -4.45
C ASP A 123 -1.02 15.56 -3.40
N PHE A 124 -1.12 14.82 -2.29
CA PHE A 124 -2.03 15.17 -1.18
C PHE A 124 -1.49 14.70 0.17
N VAL A 125 -1.94 15.37 1.23
CA VAL A 125 -1.59 15.03 2.61
C VAL A 125 -2.61 14.03 3.15
N LEU A 126 -2.10 12.95 3.78
CA LEU A 126 -2.92 12.03 4.56
C LEU A 126 -3.16 12.61 5.95
N GLU A 127 -4.42 12.77 6.30
CA GLU A 127 -4.85 13.26 7.60
C GLU A 127 -5.36 12.12 8.48
N ASP A 128 -5.25 12.28 9.81
CA ASP A 128 -5.78 11.31 10.77
C ASP A 128 -7.32 11.26 10.73
N ASP A 129 -7.87 10.11 11.11
CA ASP A 129 -9.32 9.88 11.20
C ASP A 129 -10.11 10.28 9.94
N SER A 130 -9.45 10.21 8.79
CA SER A 130 -10.03 10.49 7.47
C SER A 130 -10.50 9.21 6.79
N VAL A 131 -11.27 9.36 5.72
CA VAL A 131 -11.74 8.24 4.90
C VAL A 131 -11.31 8.46 3.45
N ILE A 132 -10.64 7.46 2.89
CA ILE A 132 -10.29 7.41 1.48
C ILE A 132 -11.22 6.42 0.80
N GLU A 133 -11.92 6.87 -0.22
CA GLU A 133 -12.80 6.02 -1.02
C GLU A 133 -11.98 5.28 -2.09
N VAL A 134 -12.24 3.96 -2.22
CA VAL A 134 -11.67 3.08 -3.23
C VAL A 134 -12.83 2.31 -3.86
N GLY A 135 -13.41 2.86 -4.91
CA GLY A 135 -14.68 2.40 -5.44
C GLY A 135 -15.79 2.49 -4.38
N ARG A 136 -16.31 1.34 -3.93
CA ARG A 136 -17.29 1.27 -2.84
C ARG A 136 -16.67 1.02 -1.47
N LEU A 137 -15.38 0.74 -1.43
CA LEU A 137 -14.67 0.55 -0.17
C LEU A 137 -14.38 1.88 0.49
N ARG A 138 -14.36 1.87 1.82
CA ARG A 138 -13.93 2.99 2.65
C ARG A 138 -12.72 2.57 3.46
N LEU A 139 -11.62 3.28 3.27
CA LEU A 139 -10.36 3.01 3.92
C LEU A 139 -10.10 4.11 4.95
N HIS A 140 -10.16 3.75 6.24
CA HIS A 140 -9.92 4.67 7.34
C HIS A 140 -8.43 4.85 7.59
N THR A 141 -7.98 6.10 7.69
CA THR A 141 -6.63 6.46 8.09
C THR A 141 -6.52 6.49 9.60
N ILE A 142 -5.50 5.86 10.15
CA ILE A 142 -5.22 5.82 11.60
C ILE A 142 -3.79 6.27 11.81
N PHE A 143 -3.60 7.46 12.37
CA PHE A 143 -2.28 7.99 12.67
C PHE A 143 -1.65 7.22 13.84
N THR A 144 -0.47 6.64 13.59
CA THR A 144 0.24 5.76 14.53
C THR A 144 1.72 6.11 14.63
N PRO A 145 2.06 7.34 15.08
CA PRO A 145 3.44 7.79 15.18
C PRO A 145 4.26 6.93 16.14
N GLY A 146 5.56 6.90 15.89
CA GLY A 146 6.54 6.24 16.77
C GLY A 146 7.61 5.47 16.02
N HIS A 147 7.29 4.69 14.98
CA HIS A 147 8.29 4.18 14.04
C HIS A 147 8.89 5.34 13.24
N THR A 148 8.02 6.18 12.71
CA THR A 148 8.33 7.53 12.22
C THR A 148 7.35 8.53 12.83
N PRO A 149 7.63 9.86 12.75
CA PRO A 149 6.69 10.88 13.21
C PRO A 149 5.37 10.90 12.44
N GLY A 150 5.36 10.40 11.19
CA GLY A 150 4.21 10.43 10.29
C GLY A 150 3.59 9.07 10.00
N SER A 151 3.95 8.00 10.70
CA SER A 151 3.42 6.67 10.44
C SER A 151 1.90 6.62 10.44
N MET A 152 1.33 5.95 9.45
CA MET A 152 -0.11 5.83 9.19
C MET A 152 -0.47 4.38 8.93
N CYS A 153 -1.52 3.90 9.57
CA CYS A 153 -2.17 2.62 9.25
C CYS A 153 -3.46 2.88 8.46
N PHE A 154 -3.90 1.87 7.72
CA PHE A 154 -5.14 1.93 6.93
C PHE A 154 -6.04 0.75 7.27
N LEU A 155 -7.25 1.03 7.74
CA LEU A 155 -8.27 0.04 8.12
C LEU A 155 -9.36 -0.02 7.04
N VAL A 156 -9.65 -1.20 6.52
CA VAL A 156 -10.74 -1.42 5.57
C VAL A 156 -12.07 -1.53 6.31
N GLU A 157 -12.99 -0.59 6.07
CA GLU A 157 -14.32 -0.61 6.71
C GLU A 157 -15.13 -1.83 6.25
N GLY A 158 -15.65 -2.58 7.22
CA GLY A 158 -16.46 -3.78 6.96
C GLY A 158 -15.66 -5.03 6.61
N SER A 159 -14.33 -4.94 6.50
CA SER A 159 -13.40 -6.07 6.38
C SER A 159 -12.44 -6.07 7.56
N PRO A 160 -12.08 -7.22 8.13
CA PRO A 160 -11.20 -7.29 9.28
C PRO A 160 -9.72 -7.15 8.87
N VAL A 161 -9.36 -6.12 8.11
CA VAL A 161 -8.01 -5.95 7.54
C VAL A 161 -7.44 -4.57 7.84
N LEU A 162 -6.23 -4.56 8.38
CA LEU A 162 -5.42 -3.39 8.67
C LEU A 162 -4.09 -3.48 7.93
N PHE A 163 -3.75 -2.50 7.11
CA PHE A 163 -2.39 -2.28 6.63
C PHE A 163 -1.64 -1.47 7.68
N SER A 164 -0.64 -2.08 8.32
CA SER A 164 0.03 -1.47 9.47
C SER A 164 1.32 -0.73 9.12
N GLY A 165 1.80 -0.82 7.86
CA GLY A 165 3.14 -0.36 7.54
C GLY A 165 4.14 -0.94 8.55
N ASP A 166 5.00 -0.10 9.09
CA ASP A 166 6.00 -0.52 10.07
C ASP A 166 5.61 -0.20 11.53
N THR A 167 4.31 -0.09 11.81
CA THR A 167 3.82 0.13 13.17
C THR A 167 3.76 -1.15 13.98
N LEU A 168 3.16 -2.23 13.43
CA LEU A 168 2.95 -3.49 14.15
C LEU A 168 3.29 -4.69 13.26
N PHE A 169 4.12 -5.57 13.79
CA PHE A 169 4.58 -6.81 13.17
C PHE A 169 4.22 -8.02 14.03
N PRO A 170 4.32 -9.25 13.49
CA PRO A 170 4.40 -10.43 14.33
C PRO A 170 5.51 -10.28 15.36
N GLY A 171 5.15 -10.32 16.62
CA GLY A 171 6.13 -10.28 17.72
C GLY A 171 6.52 -8.88 18.21
N GLY A 172 5.92 -7.79 17.69
CA GLY A 172 6.16 -6.49 18.29
C GLY A 172 6.04 -5.26 17.38
N PRO A 173 6.38 -4.09 17.94
CA PRO A 173 6.40 -2.83 17.21
C PRO A 173 7.54 -2.77 16.19
N GLY A 174 7.42 -1.85 15.23
CA GLY A 174 8.51 -1.48 14.34
C GLY A 174 9.70 -0.85 15.08
N ASN A 175 10.85 -0.88 14.44
CA ASN A 175 12.09 -0.32 14.98
C ASN A 175 11.97 1.19 15.20
N THR A 176 12.32 1.67 16.38
CA THR A 176 12.29 3.10 16.74
C THR A 176 13.68 3.71 16.94
N SER A 177 14.75 3.00 16.56
CA SER A 177 16.13 3.47 16.71
C SER A 177 16.60 4.45 15.64
N TYR A 178 15.82 4.62 14.56
CA TYR A 178 16.13 5.59 13.51
C TYR A 178 15.74 7.02 13.91
N PRO A 179 16.33 8.05 13.28
CA PRO A 179 15.95 9.43 13.53
C PRO A 179 14.45 9.67 13.38
N GLY A 180 13.84 10.26 14.40
CA GLY A 180 12.40 10.48 14.48
C GLY A 180 11.63 9.34 15.15
N GLY A 181 12.27 8.20 15.43
CA GLY A 181 11.66 7.10 16.17
C GLY A 181 11.45 7.42 17.66
N ASP A 182 10.34 6.95 18.22
CA ASP A 182 9.94 7.13 19.63
C ASP A 182 9.25 5.86 20.12
N PHE A 183 9.94 5.12 20.98
CA PHE A 183 9.44 3.84 21.49
C PHE A 183 8.19 4.00 22.37
N GLU A 184 8.16 4.98 23.26
CA GLU A 184 6.99 5.22 24.10
C GLU A 184 5.76 5.61 23.25
N GLN A 185 6.00 6.40 22.20
CA GLN A 185 4.95 6.82 21.30
C GLN A 185 4.38 5.65 20.47
N ILE A 186 5.23 4.76 19.92
CA ILE A 186 4.73 3.62 19.13
C ILE A 186 3.92 2.66 19.99
N ILE A 187 4.33 2.43 21.25
CA ILE A 187 3.56 1.62 22.21
C ILE A 187 2.19 2.25 22.47
N ARG A 188 2.12 3.56 22.71
CA ARG A 188 0.83 4.26 22.87
C ARG A 188 -0.03 4.16 21.60
N SER A 189 0.56 4.35 20.43
CA SER A 189 -0.14 4.23 19.15
C SER A 189 -0.74 2.83 18.97
N ILE A 190 0.03 1.79 19.25
CA ILE A 190 -0.44 0.40 19.15
C ILE A 190 -1.57 0.13 20.15
N ASP A 191 -1.42 0.53 21.41
CA ASP A 191 -2.42 0.27 22.45
C ASP A 191 -3.72 1.04 22.21
N GLU A 192 -3.61 2.37 22.07
CA GLU A 192 -4.77 3.26 22.03
C GLU A 192 -5.46 3.32 20.67
N ARG A 193 -4.68 3.22 19.56
CA ARG A 193 -5.19 3.39 18.21
C ARG A 193 -5.48 2.08 17.48
N LEU A 194 -4.81 0.98 17.87
CA LEU A 194 -5.00 -0.32 17.22
C LEU A 194 -5.67 -1.33 18.18
N PHE A 195 -5.07 -1.64 19.32
CA PHE A 195 -5.58 -2.70 20.17
C PHE A 195 -6.89 -2.37 20.89
N SER A 196 -7.04 -1.13 21.34
CA SER A 196 -8.25 -0.69 22.03
C SER A 196 -9.49 -0.66 21.12
N PRO A 197 -9.46 -0.02 19.92
CA PRO A 197 -10.65 0.12 19.09
C PRO A 197 -10.90 -1.03 18.12
N LEU A 198 -9.86 -1.79 17.74
CA LEU A 198 -10.00 -2.81 16.69
C LEU A 198 -10.48 -4.15 17.25
N ASP A 199 -11.24 -4.87 16.44
CA ASP A 199 -11.63 -6.23 16.75
C ASP A 199 -10.43 -7.17 16.86
N ALA A 200 -10.52 -8.13 17.78
CA ALA A 200 -9.47 -9.11 18.00
C ALA A 200 -9.12 -9.93 16.74
N GLY A 201 -10.10 -10.17 15.87
CA GLY A 201 -9.90 -10.90 14.61
C GLY A 201 -9.31 -10.08 13.47
N THR A 202 -8.95 -8.80 13.70
CA THR A 202 -8.36 -7.95 12.66
C THR A 202 -7.03 -8.54 12.18
N LEU A 203 -6.96 -8.86 10.88
CA LEU A 203 -5.75 -9.25 10.18
C LEU A 203 -4.84 -8.03 10.00
N VAL A 204 -3.58 -8.16 10.38
CA VAL A 204 -2.58 -7.10 10.30
C VAL A 204 -1.58 -7.43 9.19
N LEU A 205 -1.49 -6.56 8.20
CA LEU A 205 -0.62 -6.68 7.04
C LEU A 205 0.52 -5.65 7.15
N PRO A 206 1.71 -6.08 7.62
CA PRO A 206 2.84 -5.17 7.84
C PRO A 206 3.62 -4.87 6.57
N GLY A 207 4.47 -3.84 6.65
CA GLY A 207 5.36 -3.42 5.55
C GLY A 207 6.46 -4.42 5.18
N HIS A 208 6.74 -5.38 6.06
CA HIS A 208 7.72 -6.47 5.82
C HIS A 208 7.25 -7.77 6.46
N GLY A 209 7.69 -8.89 5.88
CA GLY A 209 7.54 -10.22 6.47
C GLY A 209 6.12 -10.76 6.48
N ASP A 210 5.81 -11.52 7.53
CA ASP A 210 4.57 -12.26 7.66
C ASP A 210 3.44 -11.41 8.26
N ASP A 211 2.20 -11.82 7.99
CA ASP A 211 1.00 -11.25 8.60
C ASP A 211 0.87 -11.67 10.07
N THR A 212 0.07 -10.89 10.82
CA THR A 212 -0.36 -11.27 12.16
C THR A 212 -1.82 -10.88 12.40
N THR A 213 -2.30 -10.99 13.63
CA THR A 213 -3.65 -10.56 14.01
C THR A 213 -3.60 -9.76 15.30
N SER A 214 -4.59 -8.87 15.49
CA SER A 214 -4.76 -8.16 16.75
C SER A 214 -4.89 -9.12 17.95
N TRP A 215 -5.53 -10.29 17.74
CA TRP A 215 -5.64 -11.35 18.76
C TRP A 215 -4.28 -11.90 19.21
N ALA A 216 -3.36 -12.13 18.25
CA ALA A 216 -2.04 -12.70 18.56
C ALA A 216 -1.14 -11.71 19.31
N GLU A 217 -1.21 -10.42 18.97
CA GLU A 217 -0.28 -9.41 19.45
C GLU A 217 -0.76 -8.65 20.69
N ARG A 218 -2.07 -8.40 20.83
CA ARG A 218 -2.62 -7.64 21.96
C ARG A 218 -2.23 -8.19 23.34
N PRO A 219 -2.26 -9.52 23.61
CA PRO A 219 -1.85 -10.07 24.91
C PRO A 219 -0.36 -9.87 25.21
N ARG A 220 0.44 -9.55 24.21
CA ARG A 220 1.90 -9.44 24.31
C ARG A 220 2.38 -8.00 24.50
N LEU A 221 1.48 -7.03 24.57
CA LEU A 221 1.87 -5.61 24.68
C LEU A 221 2.83 -5.35 25.87
N GLN A 222 2.57 -5.95 27.03
CA GLN A 222 3.46 -5.80 28.18
C GLN A 222 4.86 -6.43 27.93
N GLU A 223 4.93 -7.54 27.20
CA GLU A 223 6.20 -8.14 26.77
C GLU A 223 7.00 -7.16 25.89
N TYR A 224 6.33 -6.39 24.99
CA TYR A 224 7.00 -5.39 24.16
C TYR A 224 7.55 -4.24 24.99
N VAL A 225 6.76 -3.74 25.96
CA VAL A 225 7.18 -2.69 26.90
C VAL A 225 8.40 -3.14 27.70
N ASP A 226 8.36 -4.36 28.25
CA ASP A 226 9.44 -4.90 29.10
C ASP A 226 10.74 -5.13 28.29
N ARG A 227 10.62 -5.48 27.02
CA ARG A 227 11.75 -5.68 26.10
C ARG A 227 12.39 -4.37 25.66
N GLY A 228 11.64 -3.31 25.47
CA GLY A 228 12.12 -1.93 25.32
C GLY A 228 12.72 -1.58 23.96
N TRP A 229 12.22 -2.11 22.85
CA TRP A 229 12.70 -1.75 21.51
C TRP A 229 11.64 -1.76 20.42
#